data_3543ca2e54fd6d5d2e619efba3c31d54
#
_entry.id   3543ca2e54fd6d5d2e619efba3c31d54
#
_cell.length_a   1.000
_cell.length_b   1.000
_cell.length_c   1.000
_cell.angle_alpha   90.00
_cell.angle_beta   90.00
_cell.angle_gamma   90.00
#
_symmetry.space_group_name_H-M   'P 1'
#
loop_
_entity.id
_entity.type
_entity.pdbx_description
1 polymer ?
#
loop_
_entity_poly.entity_id
_entity_poly.type
_entity_poly.pdbx_seq_one_letter_code
_entity_poly.pdbx_strand_id
1 'polypeptide(L)'
;MIAKKLFFMDCHLAGRKYHDADEVWDDLKVGTVLKLERDKENRFDPYAVMVVFKKKDDEYLLGYIPRGENETISNFIEMGWGNIFECRISKIDSEVHPERQIELVVKILKNKNTKEE
;
A
#
# COMPACT_ATOMS: atom_id res chain seq x y z
N MET A 1 -10.15 -21.00 -15.81
CA MET A 1 -9.52 -19.67 -15.98
C MET A 1 -8.52 -19.43 -14.85
N ILE A 2 -7.34 -18.95 -15.20
CA ILE A 2 -6.31 -18.62 -14.22
C ILE A 2 -6.47 -17.16 -13.81
N ALA A 3 -6.55 -16.92 -12.51
CA ALA A 3 -6.67 -15.57 -11.98
C ALA A 3 -5.40 -14.76 -12.29
N LYS A 4 -5.56 -13.48 -12.64
CA LYS A 4 -4.43 -12.57 -12.87
C LYS A 4 -3.98 -11.89 -11.58
N LYS A 5 -4.86 -11.81 -10.60
CA LYS A 5 -4.58 -11.20 -9.30
C LYS A 5 -5.29 -12.02 -8.24
N LEU A 6 -4.63 -12.18 -7.10
CA LEU A 6 -5.21 -12.86 -5.94
C LEU A 6 -5.21 -11.93 -4.75
N PHE A 7 -6.28 -11.97 -3.97
CA PHE A 7 -6.35 -11.23 -2.72
C PHE A 7 -5.24 -11.69 -1.78
N PHE A 8 -4.52 -10.75 -1.19
CA PHE A 8 -3.51 -11.04 -0.19
C PHE A 8 -3.95 -10.56 1.19
N MET A 9 -4.27 -9.27 1.32
CA MET A 9 -4.73 -8.71 2.59
C MET A 9 -5.48 -7.41 2.38
N ASP A 10 -6.25 -7.02 3.39
CA ASP A 10 -6.77 -5.67 3.49
C ASP A 10 -6.40 -5.09 4.86
N CYS A 11 -6.35 -3.78 4.95
CA CYS A 11 -5.99 -3.08 6.17
C CYS A 11 -6.37 -1.61 6.07
N HIS A 12 -6.37 -0.91 7.21
CA HIS A 12 -6.45 0.54 7.18
C HIS A 12 -5.07 1.13 6.85
N LEU A 13 -5.05 2.38 6.43
CA LEU A 13 -3.82 3.14 6.26
C LEU A 13 -3.43 3.73 7.61
N ALA A 14 -2.34 3.24 8.20
CA ALA A 14 -1.89 3.71 9.50
C ALA A 14 -1.15 5.05 9.40
N GLY A 15 -1.38 5.93 10.38
CA GLY A 15 -0.65 7.20 10.47
C GLY A 15 -1.04 8.25 9.45
N ARG A 16 -2.17 8.11 8.78
CA ARG A 16 -2.63 9.03 7.74
C ARG A 16 -2.60 10.50 8.18
N LYS A 17 -2.96 10.76 9.43
CA LYS A 17 -3.03 12.10 10.00
C LYS A 17 -1.68 12.84 10.01
N TYR A 18 -0.59 12.11 10.07
CA TYR A 18 0.75 12.66 10.28
C TYR A 18 1.57 12.81 9.00
N HIS A 19 0.97 12.55 7.85
CA HIS A 19 1.68 12.54 6.58
C HIS A 19 0.94 13.36 5.51
N ASP A 20 1.26 13.15 4.24
CA ASP A 20 0.95 14.07 3.15
C ASP A 20 -0.41 13.86 2.47
N ALA A 21 -1.29 13.02 3.01
CA ALA A 21 -2.56 12.70 2.35
C ALA A 21 -3.42 13.94 2.08
N ASP A 22 -3.39 14.95 2.95
CA ASP A 22 -4.19 16.15 2.77
C ASP A 22 -3.77 16.94 1.52
N GLU A 23 -2.51 16.90 1.15
CA GLU A 23 -2.00 17.63 -0.01
C GLU A 23 -2.52 17.06 -1.33
N VAL A 24 -2.91 15.79 -1.34
CA VAL A 24 -3.36 15.10 -2.55
C VAL A 24 -4.75 14.48 -2.38
N TRP A 25 -5.48 14.89 -1.33
CA TRP A 25 -6.76 14.28 -0.97
C TRP A 25 -7.73 14.18 -2.15
N ASP A 26 -7.82 15.24 -2.95
CA ASP A 26 -8.76 15.28 -4.07
C ASP A 26 -8.39 14.31 -5.21
N ASP A 27 -7.16 13.83 -5.21
CA ASP A 27 -6.68 12.85 -6.19
C ASP A 27 -6.91 11.40 -5.73
N LEU A 28 -7.25 11.22 -4.45
CA LEU A 28 -7.40 9.90 -3.86
C LEU A 28 -8.85 9.43 -3.96
N LYS A 29 -9.05 8.22 -4.48
CA LYS A 29 -10.38 7.62 -4.62
C LYS A 29 -10.26 6.12 -4.61
N VAL A 30 -11.38 5.43 -4.48
CA VAL A 30 -11.41 3.96 -4.57
C VAL A 30 -10.79 3.54 -5.90
N GLY A 31 -9.86 2.60 -5.84
CA GLY A 31 -9.14 2.10 -7.01
C GLY A 31 -7.81 2.79 -7.28
N THR A 32 -7.50 3.91 -6.61
CA THR A 32 -6.21 4.58 -6.77
C THR A 32 -5.07 3.60 -6.43
N VAL A 33 -4.10 3.49 -7.33
CA VAL A 33 -2.94 2.61 -7.15
C VAL A 33 -1.90 3.32 -6.27
N LEU A 34 -1.38 2.60 -5.29
CA LEU A 34 -0.39 3.12 -4.36
C LEU A 34 0.85 2.23 -4.40
N LYS A 35 2.00 2.84 -4.16
CA LYS A 35 3.28 2.13 -4.15
C LYS A 35 3.62 1.73 -2.72
N LEU A 36 4.11 0.52 -2.54
CA LEU A 36 4.59 0.04 -1.24
C LEU A 36 6.11 0.04 -1.25
N GLU A 37 6.72 0.73 -0.29
CA GLU A 37 8.16 0.81 -0.14
C GLU A 37 8.57 0.49 1.28
N ARG A 38 9.64 -0.27 1.44
CA ARG A 38 10.18 -0.54 2.76
C ARG A 38 10.87 0.72 3.30
N ASP A 39 10.57 1.07 4.55
CA ASP A 39 11.20 2.19 5.23
C ASP A 39 12.43 1.70 6.00
N LYS A 40 13.56 1.64 5.32
CA LYS A 40 14.80 1.09 5.86
C LYS A 40 15.39 1.91 7.01
N GLU A 41 14.98 3.16 7.13
CA GLU A 41 15.50 4.08 8.14
C GLU A 41 14.62 4.14 9.39
N ASN A 42 13.55 3.37 9.43
CA ASN A 42 12.64 3.38 10.57
C ASN A 42 13.26 2.65 11.75
N ARG A 43 13.49 3.39 12.85
CA ARG A 43 14.11 2.85 14.04
C ARG A 43 13.14 2.13 14.97
N PHE A 44 11.85 2.33 14.76
CA PHE A 44 10.81 1.82 15.65
C PHE A 44 10.18 0.54 15.15
N ASP A 45 10.26 0.29 13.84
CA ASP A 45 9.66 -0.87 13.23
C ASP A 45 10.55 -1.37 12.08
N PRO A 46 11.24 -2.50 12.27
CA PRO A 46 12.13 -3.04 11.24
C PRO A 46 11.38 -3.53 10.00
N TYR A 47 10.05 -3.68 10.10
CA TYR A 47 9.20 -4.12 8.99
C TYR A 47 8.35 -3.01 8.42
N ALA A 48 8.66 -1.76 8.72
CA ALA A 48 7.87 -0.62 8.27
C ALA A 48 7.76 -0.58 6.74
N VAL A 49 6.53 -0.48 6.24
CA VAL A 49 6.23 -0.37 4.81
C VAL A 49 5.46 0.92 4.58
N MET A 50 6.07 1.83 3.84
CA MET A 50 5.45 3.10 3.45
C MET A 50 4.42 2.86 2.35
N VAL A 51 3.32 3.61 2.43
CA VAL A 51 2.28 3.66 1.40
C VAL A 51 2.39 5.01 0.71
N VAL A 52 2.76 5.01 -0.55
CA VAL A 52 3.13 6.21 -1.31
C VAL A 52 2.22 6.40 -2.50
N PHE A 53 1.74 7.63 -2.68
CA PHE A 53 1.00 8.03 -3.88
C PHE A 53 1.95 8.79 -4.80
N LYS A 54 2.00 8.35 -6.05
CA LYS A 54 2.85 8.97 -7.05
C LYS A 54 1.99 9.80 -8.00
N LYS A 55 2.30 11.10 -8.09
CA LYS A 55 1.60 12.02 -8.98
C LYS A 55 2.63 12.75 -9.82
N LYS A 56 2.68 12.44 -11.12
CA LYS A 56 3.72 12.93 -12.04
C LYS A 56 5.10 12.54 -11.51
N ASP A 57 5.96 13.51 -11.25
CA ASP A 57 7.32 13.25 -10.75
C ASP A 57 7.41 13.33 -9.22
N ASP A 58 6.30 13.63 -8.54
CA ASP A 58 6.28 13.79 -7.10
C ASP A 58 5.74 12.54 -6.41
N GLU A 59 6.25 12.28 -5.21
CA GLU A 59 5.78 11.19 -4.36
C GLU A 59 5.29 11.76 -3.04
N TYR A 60 4.18 11.22 -2.56
CA TYR A 60 3.53 11.66 -1.33
C TYR A 60 3.38 10.49 -0.39
N LEU A 61 4.00 10.58 0.78
CA LEU A 61 3.85 9.56 1.82
C LEU A 61 2.49 9.72 2.48
N LEU A 62 1.60 8.76 2.24
CA LEU A 62 0.26 8.82 2.82
C LEU A 62 0.19 8.23 4.22
N GLY A 63 1.02 7.27 4.50
CA GLY A 63 1.03 6.55 5.76
C GLY A 63 1.76 5.22 5.62
N TYR A 64 1.38 4.25 6.44
CA TYR A 64 2.06 2.96 6.52
C TYR A 64 1.06 1.80 6.55
N ILE A 65 1.52 0.63 6.15
CA ILE A 65 0.82 -0.62 6.46
C ILE A 65 0.88 -0.78 7.98
N PRO A 66 -0.22 -1.14 8.64
CA PRO A 66 -0.22 -1.23 10.10
C PRO A 66 0.88 -2.13 10.65
N ARG A 67 1.48 -1.69 11.74
CA ARG A 67 2.46 -2.49 12.45
C ARG A 67 1.82 -3.79 12.91
N GLY A 68 2.53 -4.90 12.74
CA GLY A 68 2.00 -6.21 13.05
C GLY A 68 1.33 -6.91 11.86
N GLU A 69 1.07 -6.17 10.75
CA GLU A 69 0.49 -6.72 9.54
C GLU A 69 1.42 -6.57 8.34
N ASN A 70 2.62 -6.09 8.55
CA ASN A 70 3.53 -5.63 7.51
C ASN A 70 4.72 -6.56 7.24
N GLU A 71 4.99 -7.51 8.13
CA GLU A 71 6.23 -8.30 8.06
C GLU A 71 6.39 -9.06 6.75
N THR A 72 5.36 -9.74 6.30
CA THR A 72 5.42 -10.54 5.06
C THR A 72 5.71 -9.65 3.85
N ILE A 73 4.99 -8.53 3.73
CA ILE A 73 5.22 -7.58 2.63
C ILE A 73 6.65 -7.03 2.70
N SER A 74 7.08 -6.62 3.89
CA SER A 74 8.42 -6.09 4.10
C SER A 74 9.50 -7.08 3.67
N ASN A 75 9.35 -8.33 4.06
CA ASN A 75 10.30 -9.39 3.73
C ASN A 75 10.37 -9.66 2.22
N PHE A 76 9.24 -9.68 1.53
CA PHE A 76 9.23 -9.84 0.09
C PHE A 76 9.93 -8.66 -0.62
N ILE A 77 9.66 -7.44 -0.17
CA ILE A 77 10.32 -6.25 -0.73
C ILE A 77 11.83 -6.33 -0.49
N GLU A 78 12.25 -6.70 0.73
CA GLU A 78 13.67 -6.83 1.08
C GLU A 78 14.39 -7.82 0.18
N MET A 79 13.72 -8.89 -0.20
CA MET A 79 14.30 -9.94 -1.05
C MET A 79 14.16 -9.65 -2.55
N GLY A 80 13.69 -8.46 -2.91
CA GLY A 80 13.60 -8.05 -4.30
C GLY A 80 12.30 -8.40 -5.02
N TRP A 81 11.28 -8.86 -4.28
CA TRP A 81 10.01 -9.31 -4.84
C TRP A 81 8.86 -8.32 -4.63
N GLY A 82 9.18 -7.04 -4.40
CA GLY A 82 8.14 -6.02 -4.11
C GLY A 82 7.16 -5.81 -5.26
N ASN A 83 7.57 -6.09 -6.49
CA ASN A 83 6.73 -5.91 -7.67
C ASN A 83 5.59 -6.93 -7.81
N ILE A 84 5.52 -7.92 -6.94
CA ILE A 84 4.38 -8.86 -6.94
C ILE A 84 3.13 -8.28 -6.28
N PHE A 85 3.27 -7.21 -5.51
CA PHE A 85 2.14 -6.61 -4.80
C PHE A 85 1.54 -5.45 -5.58
N GLU A 86 0.20 -5.39 -5.57
CA GLU A 86 -0.53 -4.22 -6.04
C GLU A 86 -1.38 -3.73 -4.87
N CYS A 87 -1.16 -2.48 -4.45
CA CYS A 87 -1.93 -1.85 -3.40
C CYS A 87 -2.88 -0.81 -4.00
N ARG A 88 -4.15 -0.86 -3.62
CA ARG A 88 -5.13 0.13 -4.03
C ARG A 88 -5.98 0.58 -2.85
N ILE A 89 -6.51 1.78 -2.95
CA ILE A 89 -7.52 2.26 -2.01
C ILE A 89 -8.80 1.46 -2.24
N SER A 90 -9.31 0.83 -1.19
CA SER A 90 -10.56 0.07 -1.24
C SER A 90 -11.74 0.86 -0.66
N LYS A 91 -11.46 1.81 0.23
CA LYS A 91 -12.47 2.67 0.84
C LYS A 91 -11.83 3.99 1.22
N ILE A 92 -12.57 5.08 1.04
CA ILE A 92 -12.14 6.41 1.46
C ILE A 92 -13.36 7.19 1.96
N ASP A 93 -13.25 7.78 3.16
CA ASP A 93 -14.36 8.47 3.82
C ASP A 93 -13.80 9.58 4.72
N SER A 94 -14.07 10.82 4.36
CA SER A 94 -13.58 11.99 5.10
C SER A 94 -14.35 12.24 6.41
N GLU A 95 -15.49 11.57 6.61
CA GLU A 95 -16.39 11.83 7.74
C GLU A 95 -16.07 10.99 8.98
N VAL A 96 -15.15 10.04 8.87
CA VAL A 96 -14.78 9.17 9.99
C VAL A 96 -13.44 9.57 10.60
N HIS A 97 -13.07 8.93 11.70
CA HIS A 97 -11.79 9.18 12.37
C HIS A 97 -10.63 9.02 11.37
N PRO A 98 -9.59 9.90 11.40
CA PRO A 98 -8.48 9.87 10.44
C PRO A 98 -7.86 8.49 10.22
N GLU A 99 -7.65 7.69 11.26
CA GLU A 99 -7.08 6.34 11.13
C GLU A 99 -7.97 5.38 10.35
N ARG A 100 -9.24 5.73 10.13
CA ARG A 100 -10.19 4.89 9.40
C ARG A 100 -10.63 5.49 8.08
N GLN A 101 -10.09 6.64 7.73
CA GLN A 101 -10.51 7.35 6.51
C GLN A 101 -10.12 6.65 5.23
N ILE A 102 -9.00 5.93 5.24
CA ILE A 102 -8.52 5.21 4.06
C ILE A 102 -8.30 3.75 4.42
N GLU A 103 -8.92 2.86 3.64
CA GLU A 103 -8.66 1.43 3.73
C GLU A 103 -8.04 0.96 2.43
N LEU A 104 -7.18 -0.04 2.54
CA LEU A 104 -6.36 -0.55 1.46
C LEU A 104 -6.66 -2.01 1.18
N VAL A 105 -6.51 -2.41 -0.08
CA VAL A 105 -6.47 -3.80 -0.47
C VAL A 105 -5.15 -4.07 -1.18
N VAL A 106 -4.48 -5.15 -0.79
CA VAL A 106 -3.25 -5.60 -1.41
C VAL A 106 -3.51 -6.92 -2.11
N LYS A 107 -3.13 -6.99 -3.38
CA LYS A 107 -3.28 -8.17 -4.20
C LYS A 107 -1.92 -8.65 -4.65
N ILE A 108 -1.81 -9.95 -4.90
CA ILE A 108 -0.63 -10.56 -5.50
C ILE A 108 -0.85 -10.64 -7.00
N LEU A 109 0.09 -10.09 -7.75
CA LEU A 109 0.04 -10.10 -9.20
C LEU A 109 0.60 -11.41 -9.75
N LYS A 110 0.05 -11.86 -10.88
CA LYS A 110 0.59 -13.02 -11.58
C LYS A 110 1.99 -12.69 -12.10
N ASN A 111 2.89 -13.64 -12.00
CA ASN A 111 4.23 -13.50 -12.59
C ASN A 111 4.09 -13.38 -14.11
N LYS A 112 4.74 -12.37 -14.69
CA LYS A 112 4.67 -12.10 -16.13
C LYS A 112 5.18 -13.23 -17.01
N ASN A 113 6.06 -14.06 -16.46
CA ASN A 113 6.65 -15.20 -17.16
C ASN A 113 5.84 -16.48 -17.03
N THR A 114 4.73 -16.45 -16.26
CA THR A 114 3.89 -17.63 -16.06
C THR A 114 3.01 -17.83 -17.27
N LYS A 115 3.11 -19.00 -17.88
CA LYS A 115 2.26 -19.35 -19.03
C LYS A 115 0.88 -19.78 -18.56
N GLU A 116 -0.15 -19.40 -19.31
CA GLU A 116 -1.50 -19.90 -19.13
C GLU A 116 -1.64 -21.24 -19.81
N GLU A 117 -2.31 -22.17 -19.15
CA GLU A 117 -2.62 -23.48 -19.71
C GLU A 117 -4.01 -23.50 -20.34
#